data_9ae50fb6ae99c26d669b46a86710f225
#
_entry.id   9ae50fb6ae99c26d669b46a86710f225
#
_cell.length_a   1.000
_cell.length_b   1.000
_cell.length_c   1.000
_cell.angle_alpha   90.00
_cell.angle_beta   90.00
_cell.angle_gamma   90.00
#
_symmetry.space_group_name_H-M   'P 1'
#
loop_
_entity.id
_entity.type
_entity.pdbx_description
1 polymer ?
#
loop_
_entity_poly.entity_id
_entity_poly.type
_entity_poly.pdbx_seq_one_letter_code
_entity_poly.pdbx_strand_id
1 'polypeptide(L)'
;MDLGQIRLSDGNKVLVDNCYRTTSSWERFRGLIGRMPLSDSTALFLDPSDCIHTFFMRYPIDLVYLDENLCVKKAISLIKPWRISACFQASCVLALSGGSVKRHAITLQKQLVWSLKYNLW
;
A
#
# COMPACT_ATOMS: atom_id res chain seq x y z
N MET A 1 15.39 1.12 1.59
CA MET A 1 14.09 0.48 1.30
C MET A 1 14.09 -0.93 1.85
N ASP A 2 12.99 -1.34 2.44
CA ASP A 2 12.87 -2.66 3.06
C ASP A 2 11.90 -3.52 2.27
N LEU A 3 12.21 -4.80 2.15
CA LEU A 3 11.31 -5.79 1.58
C LEU A 3 10.69 -6.61 2.71
N GLY A 4 9.39 -6.72 2.72
CA GLY A 4 8.67 -7.45 3.75
C GLY A 4 7.43 -8.13 3.22
N GLN A 5 6.59 -8.54 4.15
CA GLN A 5 5.34 -9.22 3.89
C GLN A 5 4.23 -8.53 4.68
N ILE A 6 3.06 -8.39 4.07
CA ILE A 6 1.87 -7.84 4.72
C ILE A 6 0.88 -8.97 4.96
N ARG A 7 0.40 -9.09 6.20
CA ARG A 7 -0.59 -10.06 6.62
C ARG A 7 -1.72 -9.40 7.36
N LEU A 8 -2.89 -10.03 7.37
CA LEU A 8 -3.95 -9.65 8.31
C LEU A 8 -3.59 -10.18 9.69
N SER A 9 -3.73 -9.36 10.73
CA SER A 9 -3.50 -9.83 12.10
C SER A 9 -4.54 -10.88 12.51
N ASP A 10 -5.74 -10.77 11.95
CA ASP A 10 -6.83 -11.70 12.17
C ASP A 10 -6.65 -12.91 11.26
N GLY A 11 -6.31 -14.07 11.84
CA GLY A 11 -6.13 -15.31 11.09
C GLY A 11 -4.80 -15.45 10.37
N ASN A 12 -3.91 -14.47 10.47
CA ASN A 12 -2.55 -14.54 9.92
C ASN A 12 -2.48 -14.76 8.40
N LYS A 13 -3.52 -14.36 7.68
CA LYS A 13 -3.57 -14.53 6.23
C LYS A 13 -2.59 -13.59 5.56
N VAL A 14 -1.74 -14.12 4.66
CA VAL A 14 -0.81 -13.31 3.86
C VAL A 14 -1.59 -12.61 2.77
N LEU A 15 -1.49 -11.27 2.74
CA LEU A 15 -2.10 -10.45 1.69
C LEU A 15 -1.14 -10.24 0.53
N VAL A 16 0.12 -9.90 0.84
CA VAL A 16 1.15 -9.63 -0.16
C VAL A 16 2.47 -10.19 0.33
N ASP A 17 3.11 -11.02 -0.50
CA ASP A 17 4.40 -11.64 -0.17
C ASP A 17 5.57 -10.68 -0.28
N ASN A 18 5.52 -9.75 -1.22
CA ASN A 18 6.62 -8.83 -1.49
C ASN A 18 6.12 -7.40 -1.39
N CYS A 19 6.27 -6.82 -0.20
CA CYS A 19 5.85 -5.45 0.05
C CYS A 19 7.09 -4.59 0.29
N TYR A 20 7.31 -3.63 -0.57
CA TYR A 20 8.47 -2.74 -0.49
C TYR A 20 8.09 -1.51 0.32
N ARG A 21 8.72 -1.36 1.48
CA ARG A 21 8.50 -0.22 2.36
C ARG A 21 9.52 0.86 2.06
N THR A 22 9.05 2.07 1.79
CA THR A 22 9.90 3.20 1.47
C THR A 22 9.33 4.48 2.07
N THR A 23 10.11 5.56 2.02
CA THR A 23 9.65 6.87 2.45
C THR A 23 8.67 7.45 1.43
N SER A 24 7.93 8.48 1.85
CA SER A 24 6.81 9.04 1.09
C SER A 24 7.22 9.94 -0.07
N SER A 25 8.45 9.87 -0.56
CA SER A 25 8.85 10.65 -1.73
C SER A 25 8.06 10.20 -2.96
N TRP A 26 7.31 11.12 -3.56
CA TRP A 26 6.52 10.82 -4.75
C TRP A 26 7.38 10.33 -5.91
N GLU A 27 8.53 10.95 -6.12
CA GLU A 27 9.42 10.55 -7.21
C GLU A 27 9.91 9.12 -7.04
N ARG A 28 10.23 8.73 -5.81
CA ARG A 28 10.62 7.36 -5.50
C ARG A 28 9.48 6.38 -5.74
N PHE A 29 8.29 6.72 -5.27
CA PHE A 29 7.09 5.91 -5.47
C PHE A 29 6.83 5.69 -6.96
N ARG A 30 6.84 6.75 -7.74
CA ARG A 30 6.61 6.70 -9.18
C ARG A 30 7.68 5.86 -9.89
N GLY A 31 8.95 6.04 -9.51
CA GLY A 31 10.04 5.25 -10.08
C GLY A 31 9.92 3.77 -9.76
N LEU A 32 9.53 3.44 -8.53
CA LEU A 32 9.36 2.05 -8.12
C LEU A 32 8.20 1.39 -8.87
N ILE A 33 7.07 2.07 -9.03
CA ILE A 33 5.94 1.54 -9.80
C ILE A 33 6.34 1.29 -11.25
N GLY A 34 7.13 2.18 -11.84
CA GLY A 34 7.61 1.99 -13.20
C GLY A 34 8.52 0.78 -13.37
N ARG A 35 9.31 0.45 -12.34
CA ARG A 35 10.25 -0.67 -12.36
C ARG A 35 9.64 -1.97 -11.88
N MET A 36 8.76 -1.89 -10.89
CA MET A 36 8.16 -3.05 -10.22
C MET A 36 6.65 -2.84 -10.19
N PRO A 37 5.97 -3.18 -11.30
CA PRO A 37 4.53 -3.00 -11.35
C PRO A 37 3.85 -3.73 -10.21
N LEU A 38 2.80 -3.14 -9.67
CA LEU A 38 2.01 -3.75 -8.61
C LEU A 38 1.33 -5.01 -9.17
N SER A 39 1.30 -6.06 -8.37
CA SER A 39 0.68 -7.33 -8.74
C SER A 39 0.04 -7.95 -7.50
N ASP A 40 -0.52 -9.13 -7.64
CA ASP A 40 -1.13 -9.85 -6.51
C ASP A 40 -0.10 -10.19 -5.43
N SER A 41 1.18 -10.25 -5.78
CA SER A 41 2.26 -10.58 -4.85
C SER A 41 3.18 -9.42 -4.55
N THR A 42 2.97 -8.24 -5.15
CA THR A 42 3.87 -7.09 -5.00
C THR A 42 3.10 -5.84 -4.66
N ALA A 43 3.50 -5.15 -3.60
CA ALA A 43 2.89 -3.91 -3.15
C ALA A 43 3.96 -2.91 -2.72
N LEU A 44 3.55 -1.65 -2.58
CA LEU A 44 4.40 -0.58 -2.06
C LEU A 44 3.78 -0.02 -0.78
N PHE A 45 4.62 0.18 0.21
CA PHE A 45 4.23 0.70 1.51
C PHE A 45 4.98 2.00 1.75
N LEU A 46 4.25 3.12 1.76
CA LEU A 46 4.82 4.45 1.97
C LEU A 46 4.60 4.87 3.42
N ASP A 47 5.70 5.05 4.15
CA ASP A 47 5.67 5.39 5.56
C ASP A 47 6.79 6.40 5.87
N PRO A 48 6.49 7.60 6.28
CA PRO A 48 5.16 8.16 6.54
C PRO A 48 4.49 8.71 5.28
N SER A 49 3.17 8.66 5.22
CA SER A 49 2.39 9.32 4.18
C SER A 49 0.92 9.39 4.57
N ASP A 50 0.25 10.47 4.23
CA ASP A 50 -1.18 10.61 4.43
C ASP A 50 -1.90 11.05 3.15
N CYS A 51 -1.17 11.20 2.06
CA CYS A 51 -1.76 11.56 0.77
C CYS A 51 -0.95 10.96 -0.37
N ILE A 52 -1.66 10.71 -1.47
CA ILE A 52 -1.09 10.14 -2.68
C ILE A 52 -1.75 10.80 -3.88
N HIS A 53 -1.02 11.00 -4.95
CA HIS A 53 -1.63 11.28 -6.25
C HIS A 53 -1.20 10.22 -7.25
N THR A 54 -2.10 9.95 -8.20
CA THR A 54 -1.89 8.91 -9.21
C THR A 54 -1.54 9.50 -10.58
N PHE A 55 -0.95 10.71 -10.58
CA PHE A 55 -0.54 11.38 -11.82
C PHE A 55 0.50 10.50 -12.52
N PHE A 56 0.37 10.38 -13.82
CA PHE A 56 1.25 9.58 -14.67
C PHE A 56 1.20 8.08 -14.43
N MET A 57 0.29 7.58 -13.60
CA MET A 57 0.01 6.16 -13.52
C MET A 57 -0.67 5.69 -14.81
N ARG A 58 -0.43 4.43 -15.18
CA ARG A 58 -0.98 3.86 -16.41
C ARG A 58 -2.17 2.94 -16.18
N TYR A 59 -2.46 2.62 -14.93
CA TYR A 59 -3.53 1.67 -14.58
C TYR A 59 -4.10 2.04 -13.22
N PRO A 60 -5.35 1.65 -12.94
CA PRO A 60 -5.93 1.86 -11.61
C PRO A 60 -5.23 1.02 -10.55
N ILE A 61 -5.14 1.55 -9.34
CA ILE A 61 -4.56 0.83 -8.20
C ILE A 61 -5.50 0.94 -7.00
N ASP A 62 -5.26 0.10 -6.01
CA ASP A 62 -5.95 0.17 -4.72
C ASP A 62 -5.05 0.85 -3.71
N LEU A 63 -5.65 1.69 -2.86
CA LEU A 63 -4.94 2.38 -1.78
C LEU A 63 -5.57 2.03 -0.45
N VAL A 64 -4.73 1.69 0.53
CA VAL A 64 -5.16 1.44 1.90
C VAL A 64 -4.39 2.38 2.81
N TYR A 65 -5.13 3.26 3.49
CA TYR A 65 -4.56 4.21 4.45
C TYR A 65 -4.61 3.58 5.83
N LEU A 66 -3.47 3.57 6.50
CA LEU A 66 -3.28 2.90 7.79
C LEU A 66 -2.81 3.91 8.82
N ASP A 67 -3.24 3.73 10.07
CA ASP A 67 -2.72 4.53 11.18
C ASP A 67 -1.38 3.94 11.69
N GLU A 68 -0.88 4.48 12.77
CA GLU A 68 0.41 4.06 13.34
C GLU A 68 0.40 2.61 13.84
N ASN A 69 -0.78 2.06 14.11
CA ASN A 69 -0.96 0.66 14.53
C ASN A 69 -1.28 -0.25 13.35
N LEU A 70 -1.22 0.26 12.12
CA LEU A 70 -1.56 -0.42 10.89
C LEU A 70 -3.03 -0.86 10.83
N CYS A 71 -3.90 -0.10 11.48
CA CYS A 71 -5.35 -0.28 11.34
C CYS A 71 -5.85 0.53 10.14
N VAL A 72 -6.74 -0.06 9.36
CA VAL A 72 -7.27 0.55 8.13
C VAL A 72 -8.18 1.72 8.49
N LYS A 73 -7.83 2.91 8.01
CA LYS A 73 -8.64 4.12 8.18
C LYS A 73 -9.40 4.50 6.93
N LYS A 74 -8.91 4.11 5.77
CA LYS A 74 -9.58 4.37 4.49
C LYS A 74 -9.07 3.37 3.47
N ALA A 75 -9.97 2.83 2.67
CA ALA A 75 -9.61 1.91 1.59
C ALA A 75 -10.31 2.36 0.31
N ILE A 76 -9.54 2.49 -0.77
CA ILE A 76 -10.06 2.90 -2.07
C ILE A 76 -9.73 1.80 -3.06
N SER A 77 -10.77 1.29 -3.73
CA SER A 77 -10.62 0.28 -4.75
C SER A 77 -10.60 0.95 -6.12
N LEU A 78 -9.60 0.60 -6.94
CA LEU A 78 -9.51 1.01 -8.35
C LEU A 78 -9.52 2.54 -8.52
N ILE A 79 -8.65 3.23 -7.78
CA ILE A 79 -8.47 4.66 -8.04
C ILE A 79 -7.81 4.84 -9.41
N LYS A 80 -8.42 5.67 -10.24
CA LYS A 80 -7.95 5.89 -11.60
C LYS A 80 -6.69 6.77 -11.63
N PRO A 81 -5.90 6.72 -12.72
CA PRO A 81 -4.83 7.69 -12.92
C PRO A 81 -5.33 9.14 -12.86
N TRP A 82 -4.42 10.05 -12.55
CA TRP A 82 -4.67 11.49 -12.49
C TRP A 82 -5.66 11.89 -11.40
N ARG A 83 -5.62 11.20 -10.26
CA ARG A 83 -6.44 11.53 -9.09
C ARG A 83 -5.55 11.87 -7.91
N ILE A 84 -6.13 12.59 -6.95
CA ILE A 84 -5.51 12.89 -5.66
C ILE A 84 -6.37 12.24 -4.59
N SER A 85 -5.71 11.65 -3.59
CA SER A 85 -6.39 11.05 -2.45
C SER A 85 -5.62 11.37 -1.18
N ALA A 86 -6.34 11.54 -0.08
CA ALA A 86 -5.76 11.84 1.22
C ALA A 86 -6.60 11.25 2.33
N CYS A 87 -5.96 11.02 3.48
CA CYS A 87 -6.63 10.60 4.70
C CYS A 87 -5.86 11.17 5.89
N PHE A 88 -6.40 12.19 6.53
CA PHE A 88 -5.71 12.90 7.62
C PHE A 88 -5.50 12.04 8.86
N GLN A 89 -6.24 10.95 9.00
CA GLN A 89 -6.08 10.02 10.12
C GLN A 89 -4.99 8.98 9.87
N ALA A 90 -4.41 8.96 8.68
CA ALA A 90 -3.43 7.98 8.31
C ALA A 90 -2.01 8.40 8.66
N SER A 91 -1.17 7.43 8.97
CA SER A 91 0.28 7.60 9.14
C SER A 91 1.06 7.02 7.97
N CYS A 92 0.45 6.11 7.22
CA CYS A 92 1.10 5.46 6.09
C CYS A 92 0.08 4.99 5.07
N VAL A 93 0.57 4.66 3.88
CA VAL A 93 -0.28 4.24 2.76
C VAL A 93 0.29 2.96 2.15
N LEU A 94 -0.59 2.00 1.91
CA LEU A 94 -0.26 0.77 1.22
C LEU A 94 -0.88 0.82 -0.18
N ALA A 95 -0.04 0.75 -1.21
CA ALA A 95 -0.50 0.72 -2.60
C ALA A 95 -0.49 -0.73 -3.10
N LEU A 96 -1.64 -1.18 -3.56
CA LEU A 96 -1.87 -2.56 -3.99
C LEU A 96 -2.34 -2.59 -5.44
N SER A 97 -2.21 -3.75 -6.07
CA SER A 97 -2.78 -3.95 -7.40
C SER A 97 -4.29 -3.76 -7.37
N GLY A 98 -4.86 -3.30 -8.49
CA GLY A 98 -6.30 -3.04 -8.57
C GLY A 98 -7.13 -4.27 -8.24
N GLY A 99 -8.15 -4.08 -7.40
CA GLY A 99 -9.04 -5.15 -6.96
C GLY A 99 -8.61 -5.85 -5.69
N SER A 100 -7.41 -5.57 -5.16
CA SER A 100 -6.91 -6.25 -3.96
C SER A 100 -7.77 -6.01 -2.72
N VAL A 101 -8.28 -4.79 -2.56
CA VAL A 101 -9.12 -4.43 -1.40
C VAL A 101 -10.35 -5.33 -1.33
N LYS A 102 -11.01 -5.55 -2.46
CA LYS A 102 -12.20 -6.42 -2.52
C LYS A 102 -11.84 -7.88 -2.40
N ARG A 103 -10.79 -8.30 -3.11
CA ARG A 103 -10.37 -9.71 -3.14
C ARG A 103 -9.97 -10.21 -1.75
N HIS A 104 -9.30 -9.38 -0.96
CA HIS A 104 -8.85 -9.74 0.39
C HIS A 104 -9.77 -9.24 1.49
N ALA A 105 -10.92 -8.65 1.14
CA ALA A 105 -11.88 -8.11 2.10
C ALA A 105 -11.22 -7.15 3.11
N ILE A 106 -10.41 -6.23 2.60
CA ILE A 106 -9.76 -5.24 3.44
C ILE A 106 -10.77 -4.14 3.76
N THR A 107 -11.25 -4.14 5.00
CA THR A 107 -12.29 -3.20 5.45
C THR A 107 -11.77 -2.32 6.57
N LEU A 108 -12.51 -1.26 6.88
CA LEU A 108 -12.14 -0.32 7.94
C LEU A 108 -11.92 -1.05 9.26
N GLN A 109 -10.96 -0.58 10.03
CA GLN A 109 -10.56 -1.09 11.36
C GLN A 109 -9.89 -2.46 11.35
N LYS A 110 -9.73 -3.11 10.21
CA LYS A 110 -8.88 -4.28 10.11
C LYS A 110 -7.45 -3.89 10.43
N GLN A 111 -6.73 -4.74 11.13
CA GLN A 111 -5.33 -4.50 11.45
C GLN A 111 -4.44 -5.36 10.58
N LEU A 112 -3.39 -4.74 10.04
CA LEU A 112 -2.38 -5.43 9.24
C LEU A 112 -1.11 -5.62 10.04
N VAL A 113 -0.28 -6.54 9.59
CA VAL A 113 1.03 -6.80 10.20
C VAL A 113 2.09 -6.74 9.11
N TRP A 114 3.10 -5.93 9.34
CA TRP A 114 4.29 -5.85 8.51
C TRP A 114 5.37 -6.73 9.10
N SER A 115 5.97 -7.60 8.29
CA SER A 115 7.09 -8.45 8.70
C SER A 115 8.25 -8.24 7.75
N LEU A 116 9.38 -7.78 8.27
CA LEU A 116 10.57 -7.54 7.47
C LEU A 116 11.17 -8.86 7.00
N LYS A 117 11.49 -8.95 5.71
CA LYS A 117 12.23 -10.06 5.12
C LYS A 117 13.69 -9.68 4.90
N TYR A 118 13.91 -8.55 4.22
CA TYR A 118 15.25 -8.08 3.87
C TYR A 118 15.34 -6.58 3.98
N ASN A 119 16.51 -6.10 4.40
CA ASN A 119 16.87 -4.70 4.30
C ASN A 119 17.69 -4.55 3.02
N LEU A 120 17.19 -3.76 2.06
CA LEU A 120 17.77 -3.65 0.72
C LEU A 120 18.76 -2.49 0.58
N TRP A 121 19.49 -2.17 1.63
CA TRP A 121 20.52 -1.14 1.60
C TRP A 121 21.91 -1.71 1.57
#